data_c5202b1fdda2ab7c66f9ded53b5e20ad
#
_entry.id   c5202b1fdda2ab7c66f9ded53b5e20ad
#
_cell.length_a   1.000
_cell.length_b   1.000
_cell.length_c   1.000
_cell.angle_alpha   90.00
_cell.angle_beta   90.00
_cell.angle_gamma   90.00
#
_symmetry.space_group_name_H-M   'P 1'
#
loop_
_entity.id
_entity.type
_entity.pdbx_description
1 polymer ?
#
loop_
_entity_poly.entity_id
_entity_poly.type
_entity_poly.pdbx_seq_one_letter_code
_entity_poly.pdbx_strand_id
1 'polypeptide(L)'
;MDGGFGDFQRHTEFIIRSELLFKFGGDQPLGFARVVGCRNVRPVKLLFIGDIVGKPGRKAVRYFLPRLRKLHGINFVVANGENMAGGSGITPATASEVFEAGVDVMTSGDHLWDQREVESLLHDEPRFVRPQNYPEGTPGQGFCVARKEGLPPIGVLNLQGQTFMKPIDNPFFAAGEAVEQLRKETSVIFVDMHAETTSEKIAMGRFLDGRVSAVVGTHTHVQTADEQIFPGGTAFLCDAGCTGPQESILGREIEPILRRFTTYRPQRFGVASKRVTLNGALIDIDDKTGKARSIKRVSEQMQEE
;
A
#
# COMPACT_ATOMS: atom_id res chain seq x y z
N MET A 1 14.54 -53.89 -31.60
CA MET A 1 15.86 -53.35 -31.97
C MET A 1 15.88 -51.98 -31.33
N ASP A 2 16.32 -51.91 -30.11
CA ASP A 2 17.66 -51.51 -29.63
C ASP A 2 17.93 -50.07 -30.01
N GLY A 3 18.20 -49.21 -29.19
CA GLY A 3 18.79 -48.92 -27.92
C GLY A 3 18.97 -47.42 -27.91
N GLY A 4 19.22 -46.71 -26.93
CA GLY A 4 19.91 -46.95 -25.72
C GLY A 4 19.97 -45.62 -24.94
N PHE A 5 20.06 -45.76 -23.69
CA PHE A 5 20.28 -44.84 -22.58
C PHE A 5 21.41 -43.82 -22.79
N GLY A 6 21.27 -42.69 -22.12
CA GLY A 6 22.38 -41.76 -21.87
C GLY A 6 22.05 -40.68 -20.85
N ASP A 7 22.08 -41.05 -19.57
CA ASP A 7 22.25 -40.15 -18.40
C ASP A 7 23.45 -39.22 -18.56
N PHE A 8 23.31 -37.95 -18.18
CA PHE A 8 24.43 -37.20 -17.58
C PHE A 8 23.95 -36.06 -16.70
N GLN A 9 23.80 -36.35 -15.39
CA GLN A 9 24.03 -35.36 -14.33
C GLN A 9 25.49 -34.93 -14.40
N ARG A 10 25.74 -33.63 -14.23
CA ARG A 10 26.81 -33.13 -13.36
C ARG A 10 26.72 -31.64 -13.12
N HIS A 11 26.72 -31.31 -11.85
CA HIS A 11 27.06 -30.02 -11.24
C HIS A 11 28.32 -29.43 -11.86
N THR A 12 28.31 -28.09 -12.01
CA THR A 12 29.55 -27.34 -12.05
C THR A 12 29.35 -26.03 -11.32
N GLU A 13 29.77 -25.99 -10.06
CA GLU A 13 30.11 -24.77 -9.35
C GLU A 13 31.28 -24.10 -10.04
N PHE A 14 31.12 -22.87 -10.48
CA PHE A 14 32.27 -22.06 -10.89
C PHE A 14 32.55 -21.04 -9.82
N ILE A 15 33.54 -21.36 -8.98
CA ILE A 15 34.28 -20.38 -8.17
C ILE A 15 35.31 -19.75 -9.11
N ILE A 16 35.10 -18.49 -9.47
CA ILE A 16 36.17 -17.71 -10.12
C ILE A 16 36.83 -16.85 -9.05
N ARG A 17 37.95 -17.36 -8.54
CA ARG A 17 39.00 -16.51 -7.97
C ARG A 17 39.87 -16.06 -9.14
N SER A 18 39.92 -14.77 -9.44
CA SER A 18 40.94 -14.17 -10.27
C SER A 18 41.62 -13.03 -9.51
N GLU A 19 42.72 -13.36 -8.88
CA GLU A 19 43.76 -12.41 -8.55
C GLU A 19 44.50 -12.08 -9.86
N LEU A 20 44.29 -10.88 -10.38
CA LEU A 20 45.14 -10.32 -11.43
C LEU A 20 46.00 -9.25 -10.79
N LEU A 21 47.23 -9.63 -10.46
CA LEU A 21 48.32 -8.73 -10.11
C LEU A 21 48.87 -8.08 -11.40
N PHE A 22 48.52 -6.81 -11.62
CA PHE A 22 49.28 -5.94 -12.53
C PHE A 22 50.24 -5.09 -11.73
N LYS A 23 51.54 -5.38 -11.85
CA LYS A 23 52.62 -4.48 -11.44
C LYS A 23 52.80 -3.41 -12.52
N PHE A 24 52.48 -2.16 -12.22
CA PHE A 24 53.05 -1.00 -12.91
C PHE A 24 53.80 -0.17 -11.89
N GLY A 25 55.09 0.12 -12.20
CA GLY A 25 55.95 0.91 -11.35
C GLY A 25 55.54 2.40 -11.38
N GLY A 26 55.58 3.02 -10.23
CA GLY A 26 55.41 4.45 -10.05
C GLY A 26 54.93 4.76 -8.63
N ASP A 27 55.79 5.40 -7.82
CA ASP A 27 55.47 5.86 -6.46
C ASP A 27 54.40 6.99 -6.49
N GLN A 28 53.16 6.59 -6.23
CA GLN A 28 52.08 7.48 -5.79
C GLN A 28 51.24 6.75 -4.74
N PRO A 29 50.80 7.39 -3.64
CA PRO A 29 49.99 6.75 -2.64
C PRO A 29 48.61 6.36 -3.21
N LEU A 30 48.30 5.07 -3.20
CA LEU A 30 47.01 4.50 -3.58
C LEU A 30 45.93 5.11 -2.67
N GLY A 31 45.13 6.02 -3.24
CA GLY A 31 43.85 6.41 -2.64
C GLY A 31 42.96 5.19 -2.48
N PHE A 32 42.58 4.89 -1.26
CA PHE A 32 41.57 3.85 -0.99
C PHE A 32 40.29 4.24 -1.72
N ALA A 33 40.02 3.60 -2.85
CA ALA A 33 38.70 3.60 -3.43
C ALA A 33 37.75 3.01 -2.37
N ARG A 34 36.93 3.83 -1.78
CA ARG A 34 35.82 3.37 -0.94
C ARG A 34 34.99 2.43 -1.79
N VAL A 35 35.14 1.12 -1.57
CA VAL A 35 34.17 0.15 -2.08
C VAL A 35 32.82 0.56 -1.48
N VAL A 36 32.00 1.20 -2.29
CA VAL A 36 30.59 1.42 -1.94
C VAL A 36 30.01 0.02 -1.90
N GLY A 37 29.88 -0.52 -0.67
CA GLY A 37 29.34 -1.83 -0.44
C GLY A 37 28.00 -1.94 -1.17
N CYS A 38 27.87 -2.90 -2.06
CA CYS A 38 26.57 -3.32 -2.59
C CYS A 38 25.68 -3.61 -1.39
N ARG A 39 24.80 -2.67 -1.02
CA ARG A 39 23.75 -2.96 -0.05
C ARG A 39 22.94 -4.09 -0.67
N ASN A 40 22.92 -5.25 0.00
CA ASN A 40 21.99 -6.33 -0.33
C ASN A 40 20.57 -5.80 -0.09
N VAL A 41 20.00 -5.18 -1.10
CA VAL A 41 18.60 -4.70 -1.07
C VAL A 41 17.72 -5.94 -1.18
N ARG A 42 16.77 -6.10 -0.27
CA ARG A 42 15.84 -7.22 -0.25
C ARG A 42 14.64 -6.92 -1.13
N PRO A 43 14.03 -7.94 -1.79
CA PRO A 43 12.78 -7.75 -2.50
C PRO A 43 11.72 -7.13 -1.58
N VAL A 44 10.89 -6.25 -2.13
CA VAL A 44 9.87 -5.56 -1.35
C VAL A 44 8.64 -6.45 -1.25
N LYS A 45 8.30 -6.85 -0.02
CA LYS A 45 7.03 -7.50 0.31
C LYS A 45 6.14 -6.49 1.01
N LEU A 46 5.28 -5.87 0.22
CA LEU A 46 4.38 -4.82 0.66
C LEU A 46 3.03 -5.43 1.06
N LEU A 47 2.57 -5.13 2.27
CA LEU A 47 1.19 -5.33 2.68
C LEU A 47 0.45 -4.00 2.58
N PHE A 48 -0.62 -3.96 1.81
CA PHE A 48 -1.61 -2.90 1.88
C PHE A 48 -2.79 -3.35 2.74
N ILE A 49 -3.17 -2.52 3.71
CA ILE A 49 -4.33 -2.74 4.58
C ILE A 49 -5.43 -1.77 4.13
N GLY A 50 -6.59 -2.30 3.74
CA GLY A 50 -7.73 -1.51 3.30
C GLY A 50 -8.39 -0.73 4.45
N ASP A 51 -9.33 0.12 4.10
CA ASP A 51 -9.99 1.13 4.95
C ASP A 51 -10.17 0.68 6.40
N ILE A 52 -9.38 1.25 7.33
CA ILE A 52 -9.43 0.91 8.75
C ILE A 52 -10.65 1.59 9.38
N VAL A 53 -11.61 0.80 9.87
CA VAL A 53 -12.87 1.32 10.41
C VAL A 53 -12.89 1.29 11.93
N GLY A 54 -12.83 2.47 12.54
CA GLY A 54 -13.00 2.69 13.98
C GLY A 54 -12.03 1.91 14.87
N LYS A 55 -12.39 1.81 16.15
CA LYS A 55 -11.60 1.04 17.14
C LYS A 55 -11.46 -0.45 16.80
N PRO A 56 -12.48 -1.15 16.29
CA PRO A 56 -12.33 -2.55 15.88
C PRO A 56 -11.27 -2.75 14.80
N GLY A 57 -11.24 -1.88 13.77
CA GLY A 57 -10.23 -1.94 12.71
C GLY A 57 -8.81 -1.72 13.23
N ARG A 58 -8.59 -0.70 14.07
CA ARG A 58 -7.28 -0.46 14.70
C ARG A 58 -6.84 -1.64 15.59
N LYS A 59 -7.79 -2.27 16.33
CA LYS A 59 -7.51 -3.49 17.12
C LYS A 59 -7.06 -4.63 16.21
N ALA A 60 -7.71 -4.82 15.04
CA ALA A 60 -7.33 -5.84 14.07
C ALA A 60 -5.92 -5.63 13.52
N VAL A 61 -5.57 -4.39 13.14
CA VAL A 61 -4.21 -4.06 12.67
C VAL A 61 -3.18 -4.45 13.73
N ARG A 62 -3.35 -3.99 14.96
CA ARG A 62 -2.43 -4.29 16.07
C ARG A 62 -2.30 -5.79 16.36
N TYR A 63 -3.38 -6.55 16.21
CA TYR A 63 -3.41 -7.98 16.48
C TYR A 63 -2.75 -8.81 15.36
N PHE A 64 -3.07 -8.52 14.09
CA PHE A 64 -2.64 -9.35 12.98
C PHE A 64 -1.29 -8.94 12.39
N LEU A 65 -0.96 -7.65 12.36
CA LEU A 65 0.21 -7.17 11.62
C LEU A 65 1.53 -7.82 12.05
N PRO A 66 1.85 -7.99 13.36
CA PRO A 66 3.09 -8.66 13.76
C PRO A 66 3.17 -10.12 13.28
N ARG A 67 2.04 -10.85 13.31
CA ARG A 67 1.94 -12.23 12.84
C ARG A 67 2.12 -12.31 11.32
N LEU A 68 1.43 -11.46 10.56
CA LEU A 68 1.50 -11.42 9.11
C LEU A 68 2.91 -11.04 8.63
N ARG A 69 3.56 -10.08 9.29
CA ARG A 69 4.96 -9.73 9.01
C ARG A 69 5.88 -10.95 9.13
N LYS A 70 5.74 -11.73 10.19
CA LYS A 70 6.55 -12.95 10.41
C LYS A 70 6.22 -14.06 9.41
N LEU A 71 4.93 -14.29 9.16
CA LEU A 71 4.47 -15.40 8.30
C LEU A 71 4.85 -15.20 6.82
N HIS A 72 4.70 -13.97 6.32
CA HIS A 72 4.89 -13.66 4.91
C HIS A 72 6.20 -12.92 4.60
N GLY A 73 7.00 -12.59 5.61
CA GLY A 73 8.22 -11.81 5.44
C GLY A 73 7.96 -10.37 5.01
N ILE A 74 6.82 -9.78 5.42
CA ILE A 74 6.42 -8.43 5.06
C ILE A 74 7.43 -7.44 5.63
N ASN A 75 7.96 -6.58 4.77
CA ASN A 75 8.97 -5.60 5.15
C ASN A 75 8.52 -4.15 4.98
N PHE A 76 7.40 -3.91 4.26
CA PHE A 76 6.77 -2.59 4.13
C PHE A 76 5.25 -2.69 4.25
N VAL A 77 4.60 -1.72 4.93
CA VAL A 77 3.16 -1.71 5.17
C VAL A 77 2.58 -0.34 4.87
N VAL A 78 1.59 -0.30 4.00
CA VAL A 78 0.74 0.87 3.75
C VAL A 78 -0.66 0.55 4.25
N ALA A 79 -1.37 1.53 4.82
CA ALA A 79 -2.75 1.34 5.27
C ALA A 79 -3.60 2.57 4.95
N ASN A 80 -4.84 2.36 4.50
CA ASN A 80 -5.81 3.44 4.41
C ASN A 80 -6.46 3.66 5.78
N GLY A 81 -6.29 4.88 6.32
CA GLY A 81 -6.71 5.23 7.67
C GLY A 81 -7.94 6.12 7.74
N GLU A 82 -8.60 6.44 6.64
CA GLU A 82 -9.61 7.49 6.57
C GLU A 82 -10.78 7.33 7.56
N ASN A 83 -11.09 6.09 7.98
CA ASN A 83 -12.25 5.78 8.81
C ASN A 83 -11.91 5.41 10.27
N MET A 84 -10.68 5.70 10.73
CA MET A 84 -10.17 5.24 12.04
C MET A 84 -10.82 5.92 13.25
N ALA A 85 -11.22 7.17 13.14
CA ALA A 85 -11.76 7.96 14.25
C ALA A 85 -13.28 7.83 14.33
N GLY A 86 -13.76 6.84 15.09
CA GLY A 86 -15.21 6.63 15.26
C GLY A 86 -15.93 6.21 13.98
N GLY A 87 -15.19 5.71 12.98
CA GLY A 87 -15.69 5.25 11.69
C GLY A 87 -15.71 6.31 10.59
N SER A 88 -15.22 7.53 10.84
CA SER A 88 -15.09 8.58 9.82
C SER A 88 -14.03 9.59 10.25
N GLY A 89 -13.06 9.84 9.37
CA GLY A 89 -11.93 10.74 9.63
C GLY A 89 -10.79 10.12 10.45
N ILE A 90 -9.78 10.94 10.70
CA ILE A 90 -8.52 10.56 11.33
C ILE A 90 -8.17 11.62 12.38
N THR A 91 -7.65 11.20 13.54
CA THR A 91 -7.04 12.08 14.53
C THR A 91 -5.57 11.72 14.73
N PRO A 92 -4.70 12.63 15.24
CA PRO A 92 -3.32 12.30 15.58
C PRO A 92 -3.19 11.08 16.50
N ALA A 93 -4.08 10.96 17.49
CA ALA A 93 -4.09 9.84 18.41
C ALA A 93 -4.38 8.49 17.72
N THR A 94 -5.37 8.46 16.80
CA THR A 94 -5.68 7.23 16.05
C THR A 94 -4.60 6.89 15.03
N ALA A 95 -3.95 7.88 14.44
CA ALA A 95 -2.82 7.69 13.54
C ALA A 95 -1.60 7.11 14.29
N SER A 96 -1.24 7.69 15.45
CA SER A 96 -0.14 7.18 16.29
C SER A 96 -0.35 5.71 16.66
N GLU A 97 -1.56 5.31 17.09
CA GLU A 97 -1.89 3.92 17.43
C GLU A 97 -1.58 2.96 16.27
N VAL A 98 -1.87 3.36 15.03
CA VAL A 98 -1.66 2.53 13.84
C VAL A 98 -0.20 2.55 13.38
N PHE A 99 0.49 3.68 13.45
CA PHE A 99 1.93 3.75 13.21
C PHE A 99 2.73 2.92 14.22
N GLU A 100 2.38 2.97 15.51
CA GLU A 100 2.99 2.16 16.56
C GLU A 100 2.74 0.66 16.36
N ALA A 101 1.61 0.28 15.76
CA ALA A 101 1.36 -1.11 15.36
C ALA A 101 2.27 -1.60 14.22
N GLY A 102 3.01 -0.69 13.56
CA GLY A 102 4.01 -1.01 12.56
C GLY A 102 3.61 -0.68 11.11
N VAL A 103 2.62 0.17 10.88
CA VAL A 103 2.34 0.73 9.55
C VAL A 103 3.45 1.73 9.20
N ASP A 104 3.98 1.65 7.98
CA ASP A 104 5.09 2.47 7.52
C ASP A 104 4.61 3.79 6.88
N VAL A 105 3.50 3.75 6.11
CA VAL A 105 2.85 4.92 5.48
C VAL A 105 1.34 4.77 5.58
N MET A 106 0.63 5.87 5.77
CA MET A 106 -0.81 5.91 5.84
C MET A 106 -1.39 6.78 4.72
N THR A 107 -2.39 6.26 4.02
CA THR A 107 -3.22 6.97 3.04
C THR A 107 -4.56 7.36 3.65
N SER A 108 -5.33 8.17 2.94
CA SER A 108 -6.65 8.62 3.34
C SER A 108 -7.64 8.61 2.17
N GLY A 109 -8.73 9.35 2.26
CA GLY A 109 -9.75 9.46 1.25
C GLY A 109 -10.68 10.66 1.48
N ASP A 110 -11.95 10.54 1.10
CA ASP A 110 -12.92 11.64 1.10
C ASP A 110 -13.44 12.02 2.50
N HIS A 111 -13.21 11.19 3.53
CA HIS A 111 -13.49 11.49 4.93
C HIS A 111 -12.34 12.21 5.65
N LEU A 112 -11.32 12.68 4.96
CA LEU A 112 -10.14 13.33 5.53
C LEU A 112 -10.52 14.44 6.53
N TRP A 113 -11.51 15.27 6.19
CA TRP A 113 -11.89 16.46 6.95
C TRP A 113 -12.96 16.24 8.03
N ASP A 114 -13.37 14.98 8.26
CA ASP A 114 -14.44 14.70 9.24
C ASP A 114 -13.99 14.88 10.70
N GLN A 115 -12.67 14.94 10.93
CA GLN A 115 -12.06 15.29 12.21
C GLN A 115 -11.17 16.53 12.02
N ARG A 116 -11.40 17.59 12.79
CA ARG A 116 -10.64 18.85 12.67
C ARG A 116 -9.15 18.69 13.00
N GLU A 117 -8.83 17.79 13.91
CA GLU A 117 -7.48 17.51 14.38
C GLU A 117 -6.56 16.94 13.29
N VAL A 118 -7.10 16.50 12.15
CA VAL A 118 -6.30 15.98 11.02
C VAL A 118 -5.34 17.03 10.47
N GLU A 119 -5.63 18.31 10.61
CA GLU A 119 -4.80 19.39 10.09
C GLU A 119 -3.39 19.37 10.69
N SER A 120 -3.27 19.15 12.01
CA SER A 120 -1.96 18.98 12.65
C SER A 120 -1.21 17.73 12.12
N LEU A 121 -1.92 16.64 11.89
CA LEU A 121 -1.32 15.42 11.31
C LEU A 121 -0.76 15.67 9.91
N LEU A 122 -1.47 16.43 9.08
CA LEU A 122 -1.02 16.79 7.72
C LEU A 122 0.25 17.67 7.73
N HIS A 123 0.48 18.45 8.78
CA HIS A 123 1.68 19.26 8.94
C HIS A 123 2.86 18.48 9.53
N ASP A 124 2.60 17.62 10.53
CA ASP A 124 3.63 17.10 11.40
C ASP A 124 4.09 15.67 11.02
N GLU A 125 3.27 14.92 10.27
CA GLU A 125 3.56 13.52 9.94
C GLU A 125 3.80 13.31 8.45
N PRO A 126 5.06 13.24 8.00
CA PRO A 126 5.39 13.08 6.58
C PRO A 126 5.03 11.70 6.00
N ARG A 127 4.70 10.72 6.85
CA ARG A 127 4.23 9.38 6.45
C ARG A 127 2.71 9.31 6.27
N PHE A 128 2.01 10.42 6.46
CA PHE A 128 0.59 10.52 6.21
C PHE A 128 0.34 11.31 4.92
N VAL A 129 -0.32 10.68 3.95
CA VAL A 129 -0.61 11.30 2.64
C VAL A 129 -2.12 11.38 2.41
N ARG A 130 -2.55 12.54 1.92
CA ARG A 130 -3.92 12.80 1.47
C ARG A 130 -4.07 12.54 -0.03
N PRO A 131 -5.29 12.55 -0.61
CA PRO A 131 -5.42 12.50 -2.06
C PRO A 131 -4.65 13.64 -2.76
N GLN A 132 -3.81 13.27 -3.74
CA GLN A 132 -2.95 14.22 -4.45
C GLN A 132 -3.76 15.22 -5.28
N ASN A 133 -4.90 14.79 -5.78
CA ASN A 133 -5.79 15.60 -6.60
C ASN A 133 -6.76 16.48 -5.81
N TYR A 134 -6.45 16.79 -4.55
CA TYR A 134 -7.11 17.88 -3.84
C TYR A 134 -6.61 19.23 -4.38
N PRO A 135 -7.41 20.29 -4.32
CA PRO A 135 -7.05 21.61 -4.83
C PRO A 135 -5.71 22.13 -4.31
N GLU A 136 -5.04 22.93 -5.11
CA GLU A 136 -3.80 23.60 -4.72
C GLU A 136 -4.00 24.40 -3.42
N GLY A 137 -2.98 24.41 -2.56
CA GLY A 137 -3.06 25.04 -1.22
C GLY A 137 -3.66 24.17 -0.13
N THR A 138 -4.20 22.99 -0.43
CA THR A 138 -4.63 22.02 0.60
C THR A 138 -3.43 21.57 1.44
N PRO A 139 -3.49 21.66 2.80
CA PRO A 139 -2.42 21.22 3.68
C PRO A 139 -1.99 19.77 3.45
N GLY A 140 -0.71 19.47 3.77
CA GLY A 140 -0.14 18.14 3.63
C GLY A 140 0.26 17.80 2.19
N GLN A 141 0.69 16.57 1.98
CA GLN A 141 1.18 16.07 0.70
C GLN A 141 0.36 14.88 0.21
N GLY A 142 0.28 14.69 -1.10
CA GLY A 142 -0.50 13.58 -1.69
C GLY A 142 0.35 12.37 -2.03
N PHE A 143 1.67 12.48 -1.95
CA PHE A 143 2.61 11.36 -2.08
C PHE A 143 3.83 11.58 -1.19
N CYS A 144 4.52 10.49 -0.87
CA CYS A 144 5.80 10.55 -0.16
C CYS A 144 6.78 9.49 -0.71
N VAL A 145 8.06 9.65 -0.39
CA VAL A 145 9.10 8.63 -0.61
C VAL A 145 9.60 8.15 0.75
N ALA A 146 9.14 6.97 1.14
CA ALA A 146 9.57 6.35 2.37
C ALA A 146 10.93 5.66 2.21
N ARG A 147 11.82 5.85 3.21
CA ARG A 147 13.16 5.26 3.24
C ARG A 147 13.27 4.39 4.49
N LYS A 148 13.54 3.10 4.28
CA LYS A 148 13.67 2.10 5.34
C LYS A 148 14.93 1.29 5.14
N GLU A 149 15.67 1.03 6.21
CA GLU A 149 16.93 0.30 6.13
C GLU A 149 16.74 -1.09 5.49
N GLY A 150 17.62 -1.44 4.55
CA GLY A 150 17.58 -2.72 3.83
C GLY A 150 16.53 -2.80 2.72
N LEU A 151 15.81 -1.71 2.42
CA LEU A 151 14.86 -1.61 1.31
C LEU A 151 15.28 -0.50 0.31
N PRO A 152 14.84 -0.58 -0.95
CA PRO A 152 14.91 0.58 -1.84
C PRO A 152 13.97 1.68 -1.32
N PRO A 153 14.11 2.92 -1.75
CA PRO A 153 13.08 3.93 -1.53
C PRO A 153 11.74 3.45 -2.09
N ILE A 154 10.65 3.74 -1.40
CA ILE A 154 9.29 3.32 -1.80
C ILE A 154 8.42 4.57 -1.91
N GLY A 155 7.92 4.83 -3.11
CA GLY A 155 6.94 5.87 -3.36
C GLY A 155 5.54 5.40 -2.97
N VAL A 156 4.79 6.24 -2.26
CA VAL A 156 3.38 5.99 -1.96
C VAL A 156 2.58 7.20 -2.42
N LEU A 157 1.60 6.97 -3.28
CA LEU A 157 0.70 7.98 -3.84
C LEU A 157 -0.73 7.66 -3.43
N ASN A 158 -1.48 8.66 -2.99
CA ASN A 158 -2.90 8.55 -2.73
C ASN A 158 -3.68 9.41 -3.76
N LEU A 159 -4.75 8.87 -4.28
CA LEU A 159 -5.64 9.53 -5.25
C LEU A 159 -7.10 9.32 -4.84
N GLN A 160 -7.96 10.28 -5.17
CA GLN A 160 -9.41 10.14 -4.99
C GLN A 160 -10.12 10.23 -6.34
N GLY A 161 -11.12 9.36 -6.54
CA GLY A 161 -11.99 9.40 -7.71
C GLY A 161 -12.93 10.59 -7.75
N GLN A 162 -13.56 10.80 -8.90
CA GLN A 162 -14.55 11.85 -9.13
C GLN A 162 -15.96 11.30 -9.32
N THR A 163 -16.08 10.10 -9.88
CA THR A 163 -17.38 9.53 -10.27
C THR A 163 -18.19 9.14 -9.02
N PHE A 164 -19.32 9.80 -8.81
CA PHE A 164 -20.18 9.71 -7.61
C PHE A 164 -19.52 10.15 -6.30
N MET A 165 -18.44 10.91 -6.39
CA MET A 165 -17.73 11.49 -5.24
C MET A 165 -17.75 13.02 -5.31
N LYS A 166 -17.21 13.68 -4.28
CA LYS A 166 -17.09 15.15 -4.28
C LYS A 166 -16.21 15.59 -5.45
N PRO A 167 -16.59 16.65 -6.21
CA PRO A 167 -15.79 17.16 -7.31
C PRO A 167 -14.46 17.73 -6.79
N ILE A 168 -13.37 17.22 -7.33
CA ILE A 168 -11.99 17.63 -7.09
C ILE A 168 -11.22 17.58 -8.42
N ASP A 169 -9.93 17.87 -8.42
CA ASP A 169 -9.12 17.82 -9.65
C ASP A 169 -9.06 16.42 -10.24
N ASN A 170 -8.78 16.35 -11.55
CA ASN A 170 -8.77 15.09 -12.28
C ASN A 170 -7.64 14.17 -11.79
N PRO A 171 -7.95 12.97 -11.25
CA PRO A 171 -6.97 12.07 -10.66
C PRO A 171 -5.95 11.53 -11.69
N PHE A 172 -6.29 11.44 -12.98
CA PHE A 172 -5.37 10.95 -14.00
C PHE A 172 -4.25 11.93 -14.30
N PHE A 173 -4.55 13.24 -14.35
CA PHE A 173 -3.53 14.27 -14.53
C PHE A 173 -2.63 14.34 -13.29
N ALA A 174 -3.20 14.40 -12.10
CA ALA A 174 -2.46 14.41 -10.85
C ALA A 174 -1.58 13.15 -10.69
N ALA A 175 -2.08 11.98 -11.08
CA ALA A 175 -1.32 10.73 -11.09
C ALA A 175 -0.13 10.80 -12.04
N GLY A 176 -0.34 11.32 -13.26
CA GLY A 176 0.72 11.46 -14.26
C GLY A 176 1.90 12.26 -13.75
N GLU A 177 1.62 13.44 -13.21
CA GLU A 177 2.62 14.36 -12.67
C GLU A 177 3.33 13.79 -11.42
N ALA A 178 2.57 13.24 -10.47
CA ALA A 178 3.13 12.68 -9.25
C ALA A 178 4.04 11.46 -9.53
N VAL A 179 3.63 10.58 -10.44
CA VAL A 179 4.42 9.41 -10.82
C VAL A 179 5.71 9.82 -11.53
N GLU A 180 5.70 10.85 -12.38
CA GLU A 180 6.92 11.38 -12.99
C GLU A 180 7.90 11.92 -11.94
N GLN A 181 7.41 12.57 -10.89
CA GLN A 181 8.25 13.02 -9.79
C GLN A 181 8.80 11.85 -8.98
N LEU A 182 7.95 10.89 -8.58
CA LEU A 182 8.34 9.71 -7.81
C LEU A 182 9.39 8.86 -8.55
N ARG A 183 9.24 8.69 -9.86
CA ARG A 183 10.18 7.91 -10.68
C ARG A 183 11.59 8.50 -10.79
N LYS A 184 11.79 9.75 -10.43
CA LYS A 184 13.15 10.34 -10.29
C LYS A 184 13.89 9.79 -9.07
N GLU A 185 13.16 9.28 -8.07
CA GLU A 185 13.72 8.80 -6.80
C GLU A 185 13.64 7.28 -6.62
N THR A 186 12.63 6.62 -7.22
CA THR A 186 12.40 5.18 -7.06
C THR A 186 11.65 4.55 -8.23
N SER A 187 11.89 3.25 -8.46
CA SER A 187 11.09 2.41 -9.34
C SER A 187 9.93 1.72 -8.60
N VAL A 188 9.97 1.65 -7.27
CA VAL A 188 8.96 0.99 -6.45
C VAL A 188 7.92 2.00 -6.01
N ILE A 189 6.75 2.01 -6.66
CA ILE A 189 5.68 2.97 -6.41
C ILE A 189 4.37 2.21 -6.16
N PHE A 190 3.75 2.49 -5.02
CA PHE A 190 2.42 2.02 -4.64
C PHE A 190 1.40 3.15 -4.77
N VAL A 191 0.22 2.84 -5.31
CA VAL A 191 -0.89 3.80 -5.48
C VAL A 191 -2.14 3.27 -4.78
N ASP A 192 -2.69 4.05 -3.85
CA ASP A 192 -4.04 3.87 -3.29
C ASP A 192 -5.02 4.74 -4.11
N MET A 193 -5.94 4.07 -4.85
CA MET A 193 -6.98 4.73 -5.62
C MET A 193 -8.30 4.66 -4.86
N HIS A 194 -8.54 5.68 -4.06
CA HIS A 194 -9.75 5.83 -3.25
C HIS A 194 -10.93 6.31 -4.09
N ALA A 195 -11.76 5.39 -4.60
CA ALA A 195 -12.83 5.72 -5.55
C ALA A 195 -14.06 4.82 -5.40
N GLU A 196 -15.24 5.39 -5.71
CA GLU A 196 -16.51 4.66 -5.68
C GLU A 196 -16.60 3.65 -6.83
N THR A 197 -16.33 4.07 -8.07
CA THR A 197 -16.61 3.25 -9.24
C THR A 197 -15.47 2.31 -9.63
N THR A 198 -15.82 1.07 -9.93
CA THR A 198 -14.87 0.06 -10.42
C THR A 198 -14.22 0.46 -11.74
N SER A 199 -14.97 1.13 -12.63
CA SER A 199 -14.46 1.59 -13.92
C SER A 199 -13.33 2.60 -13.79
N GLU A 200 -13.45 3.56 -12.87
CA GLU A 200 -12.41 4.57 -12.62
C GLU A 200 -11.16 3.95 -12.00
N LYS A 201 -11.31 3.00 -11.06
CA LYS A 201 -10.20 2.23 -10.48
C LYS A 201 -9.46 1.40 -11.53
N ILE A 202 -10.19 0.65 -12.35
CA ILE A 202 -9.60 -0.16 -13.43
C ILE A 202 -8.89 0.73 -14.46
N ALA A 203 -9.53 1.85 -14.85
CA ALA A 203 -8.93 2.81 -15.77
C ALA A 203 -7.62 3.39 -15.23
N MET A 204 -7.56 3.76 -13.93
CA MET A 204 -6.34 4.23 -13.28
C MET A 204 -5.25 3.15 -13.29
N GLY A 205 -5.59 1.91 -12.95
CA GLY A 205 -4.66 0.79 -13.01
C GLY A 205 -4.08 0.59 -14.41
N ARG A 206 -4.91 0.68 -15.47
CA ARG A 206 -4.46 0.57 -16.87
C ARG A 206 -3.64 1.77 -17.31
N PHE A 207 -4.01 2.98 -16.89
CA PHE A 207 -3.28 4.21 -17.19
C PHE A 207 -1.85 4.20 -16.60
N LEU A 208 -1.68 3.58 -15.44
CA LEU A 208 -0.40 3.49 -14.75
C LEU A 208 0.35 2.17 -15.00
N ASP A 209 -0.18 1.26 -15.84
CA ASP A 209 0.45 -0.04 -16.10
C ASP A 209 1.88 0.12 -16.66
N GLY A 210 2.82 -0.55 -16.00
CA GLY A 210 4.25 -0.46 -16.29
C GLY A 210 4.97 0.79 -15.76
N ARG A 211 4.22 1.73 -15.17
CA ARG A 211 4.76 2.98 -14.59
C ARG A 211 4.89 2.91 -13.08
N VAL A 212 4.10 2.06 -12.42
CA VAL A 212 4.07 1.85 -10.96
C VAL A 212 4.10 0.36 -10.64
N SER A 213 4.42 0.02 -9.39
CA SER A 213 4.45 -1.38 -8.92
C SER A 213 3.06 -1.94 -8.69
N ALA A 214 2.17 -1.13 -8.13
CA ALA A 214 0.81 -1.56 -7.81
C ALA A 214 -0.17 -0.39 -7.77
N VAL A 215 -1.42 -0.66 -8.16
CA VAL A 215 -2.60 0.18 -7.94
C VAL A 215 -3.63 -0.67 -7.22
N VAL A 216 -4.01 -0.26 -6.01
CA VAL A 216 -5.04 -0.94 -5.22
C VAL A 216 -6.13 0.05 -4.87
N GLY A 217 -7.38 -0.33 -5.10
CA GLY A 217 -8.52 0.51 -4.79
C GLY A 217 -8.99 0.39 -3.34
N THR A 218 -9.67 1.43 -2.86
CA THR A 218 -10.32 1.56 -1.55
C THR A 218 -11.68 2.24 -1.69
N HIS A 219 -12.35 2.55 -0.61
CA HIS A 219 -13.63 3.28 -0.48
C HIS A 219 -14.88 2.40 -0.38
N THR A 220 -15.07 1.40 -1.24
CA THR A 220 -16.33 0.66 -1.24
C THR A 220 -16.49 -0.29 -0.06
N HIS A 221 -15.42 -0.54 0.70
CA HIS A 221 -15.35 -1.43 1.86
C HIS A 221 -15.59 -2.92 1.54
N VAL A 222 -15.82 -3.29 0.30
CA VAL A 222 -16.04 -4.68 -0.15
C VAL A 222 -14.83 -5.19 -0.90
N GLN A 223 -14.13 -6.18 -0.35
CA GLN A 223 -12.96 -6.75 -1.02
C GLN A 223 -13.37 -7.45 -2.31
N THR A 224 -12.80 -7.02 -3.43
CA THR A 224 -13.03 -7.65 -4.75
C THR A 224 -12.12 -8.86 -4.97
N ALA A 225 -12.42 -9.67 -5.99
CA ALA A 225 -11.73 -10.92 -6.28
C ALA A 225 -11.06 -10.89 -7.67
N ASP A 226 -10.50 -9.74 -8.02
CA ASP A 226 -9.95 -9.45 -9.35
C ASP A 226 -8.44 -9.16 -9.33
N GLU A 227 -7.75 -9.61 -8.28
CA GLU A 227 -6.31 -9.44 -8.17
C GLU A 227 -5.57 -10.02 -9.37
N GLN A 228 -4.75 -9.21 -10.00
CA GLN A 228 -4.01 -9.57 -11.20
C GLN A 228 -2.74 -8.74 -11.37
N ILE A 229 -1.86 -9.18 -12.25
CA ILE A 229 -0.73 -8.36 -12.74
C ILE A 229 -1.04 -7.99 -14.18
N PHE A 230 -1.02 -6.70 -14.49
CA PHE A 230 -1.20 -6.20 -15.84
C PHE A 230 0.02 -6.46 -16.72
N PRO A 231 -0.11 -6.43 -18.07
CA PRO A 231 0.99 -6.77 -18.98
C PRO A 231 2.26 -5.94 -18.79
N GLY A 232 2.16 -4.68 -18.36
CA GLY A 232 3.29 -3.82 -18.04
C GLY A 232 4.03 -4.20 -16.73
N GLY A 233 3.42 -5.05 -15.89
CA GLY A 233 3.99 -5.53 -14.63
C GLY A 233 3.44 -4.82 -13.39
N THR A 234 2.36 -4.06 -13.51
CA THR A 234 1.67 -3.43 -12.38
C THR A 234 0.68 -4.40 -11.75
N ALA A 235 0.78 -4.62 -10.43
CA ALA A 235 -0.23 -5.35 -9.68
C ALA A 235 -1.50 -4.51 -9.53
N PHE A 236 -2.66 -5.14 -9.63
CA PHE A 236 -3.96 -4.48 -9.52
C PHE A 236 -4.94 -5.28 -8.66
N LEU A 237 -5.70 -4.57 -7.83
CA LEU A 237 -6.88 -5.05 -7.13
C LEU A 237 -7.89 -3.90 -7.07
N CYS A 238 -9.13 -4.14 -7.50
CA CYS A 238 -10.15 -3.10 -7.61
C CYS A 238 -10.54 -2.51 -6.24
N ASP A 239 -10.66 -3.35 -5.19
CA ASP A 239 -10.87 -2.85 -3.83
C ASP A 239 -10.27 -3.81 -2.79
N ALA A 240 -9.50 -3.26 -1.86
CA ALA A 240 -8.88 -4.01 -0.76
C ALA A 240 -9.89 -4.43 0.32
N GLY A 241 -11.09 -3.86 0.32
CA GLY A 241 -12.09 -4.00 1.37
C GLY A 241 -11.73 -3.26 2.66
N CYS A 242 -12.66 -3.23 3.62
CA CYS A 242 -12.37 -2.58 4.91
C CYS A 242 -11.74 -3.53 5.93
N THR A 243 -10.89 -2.98 6.77
CA THR A 243 -10.36 -3.61 7.98
C THR A 243 -11.22 -3.16 9.17
N GLY A 244 -12.07 -4.06 9.66
CA GLY A 244 -13.04 -3.73 10.68
C GLY A 244 -14.16 -4.76 10.80
N PRO A 245 -15.30 -4.39 11.39
CA PRO A 245 -16.41 -5.31 11.62
C PRO A 245 -17.11 -5.68 10.32
N GLN A 246 -17.30 -6.97 10.08
CA GLN A 246 -17.99 -7.51 8.90
C GLN A 246 -19.47 -7.83 9.16
N GLU A 247 -19.86 -8.05 10.42
CA GLU A 247 -21.28 -8.11 10.81
C GLU A 247 -21.83 -6.69 10.93
N SER A 248 -22.00 -6.04 9.76
CA SER A 248 -22.22 -4.61 9.66
C SER A 248 -22.76 -4.24 8.27
N ILE A 249 -23.09 -2.97 8.08
CA ILE A 249 -23.23 -2.38 6.74
C ILE A 249 -22.05 -1.42 6.55
N LEU A 250 -21.04 -1.88 5.81
CA LEU A 250 -19.79 -1.14 5.55
C LEU A 250 -19.11 -0.62 6.83
N GLY A 251 -19.09 -1.46 7.89
CA GLY A 251 -18.48 -1.11 9.17
C GLY A 251 -19.44 -0.42 10.18
N ARG A 252 -20.65 -0.05 9.77
CA ARG A 252 -21.65 0.61 10.60
C ARG A 252 -22.66 -0.37 11.15
N GLU A 253 -23.29 -0.02 12.29
CA GLU A 253 -24.38 -0.80 12.89
C GLU A 253 -25.54 -0.98 11.91
N ILE A 254 -26.10 -2.18 11.84
CA ILE A 254 -27.07 -2.59 10.82
C ILE A 254 -28.41 -1.82 10.99
N GLU A 255 -28.97 -1.79 12.20
CA GLU A 255 -30.32 -1.28 12.43
C GLU A 255 -30.47 0.22 12.09
N PRO A 256 -29.55 1.13 12.47
CA PRO A 256 -29.63 2.54 12.06
C PRO A 256 -29.57 2.74 10.55
N ILE A 257 -28.75 1.94 9.84
CA ILE A 257 -28.65 2.01 8.39
C ILE A 257 -29.94 1.55 7.73
N LEU A 258 -30.47 0.40 8.15
CA LEU A 258 -31.75 -0.11 7.62
C LEU A 258 -32.88 0.90 7.86
N ARG A 259 -32.95 1.47 9.05
CA ARG A 259 -33.94 2.53 9.35
C ARG A 259 -33.77 3.75 8.45
N ARG A 260 -32.57 4.16 8.15
CA ARG A 260 -32.29 5.24 7.20
C ARG A 260 -32.82 4.92 5.80
N PHE A 261 -32.54 3.72 5.29
CA PHE A 261 -32.97 3.32 3.94
C PHE A 261 -34.48 3.10 3.84
N THR A 262 -35.11 2.54 4.89
CA THR A 262 -36.55 2.23 4.85
C THR A 262 -37.45 3.40 5.18
N THR A 263 -36.95 4.40 5.93
CA THR A 263 -37.77 5.56 6.37
C THR A 263 -37.30 6.90 5.84
N TYR A 264 -36.11 6.96 5.22
CA TYR A 264 -35.43 8.18 4.78
C TYR A 264 -35.16 9.19 5.90
N ARG A 265 -35.30 8.80 7.17
CA ARG A 265 -35.10 9.67 8.35
C ARG A 265 -33.60 9.72 8.70
N PRO A 266 -33.06 10.89 9.07
CA PRO A 266 -31.71 11.02 9.57
C PRO A 266 -31.45 10.09 10.75
N GLN A 267 -30.33 9.37 10.73
CA GLN A 267 -29.88 8.48 11.79
C GLN A 267 -28.41 8.77 12.12
N ARG A 268 -28.01 8.53 13.37
CA ARG A 268 -26.59 8.48 13.74
C ARG A 268 -26.12 7.03 13.55
N PHE A 269 -24.97 6.87 12.91
CA PHE A 269 -24.39 5.55 12.61
C PHE A 269 -23.25 5.27 13.58
N GLY A 270 -23.45 4.30 14.48
CA GLY A 270 -22.39 3.72 15.30
C GLY A 270 -21.49 2.80 14.48
N VAL A 271 -20.28 2.53 14.99
CA VAL A 271 -19.39 1.51 14.44
C VAL A 271 -19.80 0.16 15.01
N ALA A 272 -20.02 -0.82 14.16
CA ALA A 272 -20.28 -2.20 14.56
C ALA A 272 -19.04 -2.83 15.24
N SER A 273 -19.17 -4.03 15.85
CA SER A 273 -18.09 -4.61 16.64
C SER A 273 -17.84 -6.11 16.40
N LYS A 274 -18.71 -6.80 15.65
CA LYS A 274 -18.65 -8.25 15.46
C LYS A 274 -17.97 -8.66 14.16
N ARG A 275 -17.43 -9.89 14.14
CA ARG A 275 -16.72 -10.47 12.99
C ARG A 275 -15.63 -9.55 12.44
N VAL A 276 -14.73 -9.11 13.31
CA VAL A 276 -13.68 -8.18 12.96
C VAL A 276 -12.64 -8.86 12.07
N THR A 277 -12.39 -8.30 10.88
CA THR A 277 -11.48 -8.85 9.89
C THR A 277 -10.44 -7.79 9.48
N LEU A 278 -9.21 -8.21 9.25
CA LEU A 278 -8.21 -7.41 8.54
C LEU A 278 -8.26 -7.82 7.06
N ASN A 279 -8.59 -6.89 6.18
CA ASN A 279 -8.59 -7.07 4.74
C ASN A 279 -7.48 -6.23 4.09
N GLY A 280 -6.95 -6.73 2.97
CA GLY A 280 -5.89 -6.04 2.25
C GLY A 280 -5.32 -6.84 1.08
N ALA A 281 -4.12 -6.44 0.63
CA ALA A 281 -3.38 -7.09 -0.44
C ALA A 281 -1.90 -7.23 -0.06
N LEU A 282 -1.35 -8.43 -0.29
CA LEU A 282 0.08 -8.71 -0.19
C LEU A 282 0.69 -8.71 -1.58
N ILE A 283 1.70 -7.88 -1.80
CA ILE A 283 2.33 -7.65 -3.09
C ILE A 283 3.83 -7.95 -2.97
N ASP A 284 4.35 -8.81 -3.83
CA ASP A 284 5.79 -9.08 -3.98
C ASP A 284 6.31 -8.25 -5.16
N ILE A 285 7.28 -7.38 -4.91
CA ILE A 285 7.78 -6.41 -5.88
C ILE A 285 9.28 -6.66 -6.10
N ASP A 286 9.71 -6.68 -7.34
CA ASP A 286 11.11 -6.70 -7.71
C ASP A 286 11.76 -5.34 -7.39
N ASP A 287 12.75 -5.36 -6.53
CA ASP A 287 13.43 -4.16 -6.02
C ASP A 287 14.24 -3.40 -7.08
N LYS A 288 14.61 -4.06 -8.17
CA LYS A 288 15.42 -3.48 -9.25
C LYS A 288 14.56 -2.84 -10.34
N THR A 289 13.48 -3.54 -10.71
CA THR A 289 12.62 -3.12 -11.82
C THR A 289 11.37 -2.36 -11.35
N GLY A 290 10.99 -2.51 -10.09
CA GLY A 290 9.73 -2.00 -9.55
C GLY A 290 8.49 -2.78 -10.00
N LYS A 291 8.64 -3.84 -10.80
CA LYS A 291 7.52 -4.65 -11.28
C LYS A 291 7.03 -5.61 -10.19
N ALA A 292 5.73 -5.80 -10.13
CA ALA A 292 5.14 -6.81 -9.27
C ALA A 292 5.41 -8.22 -9.81
N ARG A 293 5.74 -9.15 -8.89
CA ARG A 293 5.88 -10.58 -9.17
C ARG A 293 4.60 -11.34 -8.82
N SER A 294 3.90 -10.88 -7.77
CA SER A 294 2.62 -11.46 -7.36
C SER A 294 1.79 -10.44 -6.59
N ILE A 295 0.49 -10.65 -6.60
CA ILE A 295 -0.48 -10.01 -5.71
C ILE A 295 -1.43 -11.08 -5.19
N LYS A 296 -1.79 -10.99 -3.90
CA LYS A 296 -2.75 -11.88 -3.25
C LYS A 296 -3.60 -11.06 -2.29
N ARG A 297 -4.90 -11.35 -2.24
CA ARG A 297 -5.76 -10.83 -1.18
C ARG A 297 -5.36 -11.39 0.17
N VAL A 298 -5.51 -10.57 1.19
CA VAL A 298 -5.38 -10.95 2.60
C VAL A 298 -6.73 -10.72 3.26
N SER A 299 -7.21 -11.71 4.01
CA SER A 299 -8.44 -11.60 4.79
C SER A 299 -8.27 -12.47 6.04
N GLU A 300 -8.06 -11.83 7.20
CA GLU A 300 -7.80 -12.50 8.49
C GLU A 300 -8.88 -12.10 9.48
N GLN A 301 -9.68 -13.07 9.92
CA GLN A 301 -10.76 -12.85 10.88
C GLN A 301 -10.29 -13.09 12.32
N MET A 302 -10.57 -12.14 13.21
CA MET A 302 -10.36 -12.34 14.65
C MET A 302 -11.29 -13.43 15.18
N GLN A 303 -10.76 -14.29 16.03
CA GLN A 303 -11.61 -15.22 16.78
C GLN A 303 -12.44 -14.41 17.78
N GLU A 304 -13.72 -14.71 17.83
CA GLU A 304 -14.62 -14.17 18.86
C GLU A 304 -14.28 -14.88 20.19
N GLU A 305 -14.00 -14.08 21.22
CA GLU A 305 -13.80 -14.58 22.59
C GLU A 305 -15.14 -14.94 23.23
#